data_ee07a353206bc6c0bc81c6bcd5e03dc4
#
_entry.id   ee07a353206bc6c0bc81c6bcd5e03dc4
#
_cell.length_a   1.000
_cell.length_b   1.000
_cell.length_c   1.000
_cell.angle_alpha   90.00
_cell.angle_beta   90.00
_cell.angle_gamma   90.00
#
_symmetry.space_group_name_H-M   'P 1'
#
loop_
_entity.id
_entity.type
_entity.pdbx_description
1 polymer ?
#
loop_
_entity_poly.entity_id
_entity_poly.type
_entity_poly.pdbx_seq_one_letter_code
_entity_poly.pdbx_strand_id
1 'polypeptide(L)'
;MLKPFKIPESVLVVVHTAALDVLLIRRADAGADEFWQSVTGSKDALDEPLAHTAAREVGEETGIDALGPDCALTDWRIENLYDIYPRWQARYAPGVTRNREHVFGLCVPRDVPVLLNPREHSDFVWLPYREAADRCFSPSNAEACLLL
;
A
#
# COMPACT_ATOMS: atom_id res chain seq x y z
N MET A 1 0.36 13.14 -24.60
CA MET A 1 1.12 13.64 -23.44
C MET A 1 1.73 12.47 -22.68
N LEU A 2 3.02 12.53 -22.45
CA LEU A 2 3.72 11.48 -21.71
C LEU A 2 3.39 11.56 -20.22
N LYS A 3 3.16 10.41 -19.59
CA LYS A 3 3.03 10.36 -18.13
C LYS A 3 4.37 10.74 -17.50
N PRO A 4 4.37 11.53 -16.41
CA PRO A 4 5.60 11.78 -15.68
C PRO A 4 6.12 10.47 -15.07
N PHE A 5 7.42 10.39 -14.88
CA PHE A 5 8.02 9.26 -14.18
C PHE A 5 7.57 9.22 -12.73
N LYS A 6 7.44 8.01 -12.19
CA LYS A 6 7.16 7.82 -10.76
C LYS A 6 8.35 8.28 -9.93
N ILE A 7 8.05 8.88 -8.79
CA ILE A 7 9.05 9.22 -7.78
C ILE A 7 9.42 7.93 -7.04
N PRO A 8 10.72 7.59 -6.90
CA PRO A 8 11.15 6.36 -6.25
C PRO A 8 11.12 6.47 -4.71
N GLU A 9 10.06 7.04 -4.22
CA GLU A 9 9.75 7.13 -2.79
C GLU A 9 8.25 6.90 -2.62
N SER A 10 7.91 5.90 -1.84
CA SER A 10 6.54 5.40 -1.71
C SER A 10 6.16 5.08 -0.27
N VAL A 11 4.89 4.78 -0.09
CA VAL A 11 4.35 4.31 1.18
C VAL A 11 3.80 2.90 1.04
N LEU A 12 3.83 2.15 2.13
CA LEU A 12 3.10 0.92 2.32
C LEU A 12 2.23 1.12 3.56
N VAL A 13 0.92 1.00 3.40
CA VAL A 13 -0.01 1.21 4.51
C VAL A 13 -0.70 -0.10 4.86
N VAL A 14 -0.41 -0.61 6.05
CA VAL A 14 -1.11 -1.79 6.59
C VAL A 14 -2.40 -1.31 7.23
N VAL A 15 -3.51 -1.59 6.55
CA VAL A 15 -4.86 -1.24 7.03
C VAL A 15 -5.35 -2.41 7.89
N HIS A 16 -5.66 -2.14 9.15
CA HIS A 16 -6.04 -3.19 10.09
C HIS A 16 -7.11 -2.73 11.07
N THR A 17 -7.78 -3.70 11.68
CA THR A 17 -8.72 -3.45 12.77
C THR A 17 -8.02 -3.61 14.12
N ALA A 18 -8.71 -3.23 15.21
CA ALA A 18 -8.21 -3.45 16.56
C ALA A 18 -8.07 -4.96 16.89
N ALA A 19 -8.85 -5.80 16.22
CA ALA A 19 -8.75 -7.26 16.35
C ALA A 19 -7.61 -7.87 15.53
N LEU A 20 -6.81 -7.04 14.84
CA LEU A 20 -5.68 -7.44 14.02
C LEU A 20 -6.05 -8.22 12.75
N ASP A 21 -7.21 -7.94 12.20
CA ASP A 21 -7.53 -8.34 10.83
C ASP A 21 -6.96 -7.31 9.88
N VAL A 22 -6.33 -7.76 8.83
CA VAL A 22 -5.63 -6.93 7.85
C VAL A 22 -6.36 -6.95 6.52
N LEU A 23 -6.49 -5.77 5.91
CA LEU A 23 -7.04 -5.63 4.57
C LEU A 23 -5.95 -5.87 3.53
N LEU A 24 -6.19 -6.81 2.65
CA LEU A 24 -5.38 -7.00 1.45
C LEU A 24 -6.25 -6.74 0.21
N ILE A 25 -5.63 -6.17 -0.81
CA ILE A 25 -6.26 -5.88 -2.09
C ILE A 25 -5.48 -6.59 -3.20
N ARG A 26 -6.22 -7.02 -4.24
CA ARG A 26 -5.64 -7.75 -5.35
C ARG A 26 -5.54 -6.82 -6.56
N ARG A 27 -4.36 -6.77 -7.18
CA ARG A 27 -4.15 -5.97 -8.39
C ARG A 27 -4.97 -6.53 -9.56
N ALA A 28 -5.64 -5.62 -10.28
CA ALA A 28 -6.43 -6.00 -11.45
C ALA A 28 -5.56 -6.56 -12.59
N ASP A 29 -4.29 -6.16 -12.66
CA ASP A 29 -3.33 -6.59 -13.68
C ASP A 29 -2.51 -7.83 -13.28
N ALA A 30 -2.88 -8.50 -12.19
CA ALA A 30 -2.14 -9.66 -11.68
C ALA A 30 -2.24 -10.89 -12.60
N GLY A 31 -3.23 -10.93 -13.50
CA GLY A 31 -3.41 -12.07 -14.40
C GLY A 31 -3.79 -13.34 -13.63
N ALA A 32 -3.08 -14.45 -13.91
CA ALA A 32 -3.30 -15.72 -13.23
C ALA A 32 -2.64 -15.79 -11.85
N ASP A 33 -1.72 -14.87 -11.56
CA ASP A 33 -1.03 -14.83 -10.27
C ASP A 33 -1.90 -14.14 -9.22
N GLU A 34 -1.90 -14.70 -8.01
CA GLU A 34 -2.51 -14.04 -6.87
C GLU A 34 -1.55 -12.97 -6.36
N PHE A 35 -1.85 -11.72 -6.66
CA PHE A 35 -1.03 -10.59 -6.27
C PHE A 35 -1.76 -9.76 -5.20
N TRP A 36 -1.68 -10.25 -3.98
CA TRP A 36 -2.29 -9.61 -2.82
C TRP A 36 -1.29 -8.70 -2.12
N GLN A 37 -1.75 -7.53 -1.71
CA GLN A 37 -0.90 -6.53 -1.08
C GLN A 37 -1.69 -5.59 -0.18
N SER A 38 -0.98 -4.93 0.72
CA SER A 38 -1.51 -3.75 1.43
C SER A 38 -1.58 -2.56 0.46
N VAL A 39 -2.10 -1.44 0.93
CA VAL A 39 -2.11 -0.20 0.12
C VAL A 39 -0.69 0.27 -0.12
N THR A 40 -0.36 0.56 -1.37
CA THR A 40 0.95 1.10 -1.75
C THR A 40 0.79 2.23 -2.75
N GLY A 41 1.72 3.16 -2.75
CA GLY A 41 1.75 4.21 -3.77
C GLY A 41 2.90 5.17 -3.59
N SER A 42 3.27 5.82 -4.68
CA SER A 42 4.37 6.77 -4.71
C SER A 42 3.92 8.19 -4.39
N LYS A 43 4.84 9.03 -3.93
CA LYS A 43 4.60 10.46 -3.83
C LYS A 43 4.18 11.04 -5.18
N ASP A 44 3.27 12.00 -5.17
CA ASP A 44 2.88 12.75 -6.36
C ASP A 44 3.86 13.90 -6.65
N ALA A 45 4.53 14.39 -5.63
CA ALA A 45 5.51 15.46 -5.73
C ALA A 45 6.63 15.21 -4.72
N LEU A 46 7.83 15.72 -5.01
CA LEU A 46 9.00 15.51 -4.16
C LEU A 46 8.80 16.03 -2.73
N ASP A 47 8.01 17.10 -2.59
CA ASP A 47 7.74 17.75 -1.31
C ASP A 47 6.43 17.28 -0.64
N GLU A 48 5.74 16.27 -1.22
CA GLU A 48 4.55 15.74 -0.58
C GLU A 48 4.92 15.08 0.75
N PRO A 49 4.30 15.48 1.89
CA PRO A 49 4.56 14.79 3.15
C PRO A 49 4.13 13.33 3.08
N LEU A 50 4.89 12.44 3.69
CA LEU A 50 4.60 11.00 3.65
C LEU A 50 3.23 10.64 4.21
N ALA A 51 2.80 11.28 5.30
CA ALA A 51 1.47 11.06 5.85
C ALA A 51 0.36 11.47 4.87
N HIS A 52 0.60 12.51 4.07
CA HIS A 52 -0.33 12.91 3.02
C HIS A 52 -0.37 11.87 1.88
N THR A 53 0.79 11.38 1.47
CA THR A 53 0.88 10.30 0.48
C THR A 53 0.09 9.07 0.96
N ALA A 54 0.30 8.67 2.21
CA ALA A 54 -0.39 7.52 2.79
C ALA A 54 -1.91 7.71 2.81
N ALA A 55 -2.39 8.84 3.30
CA ALA A 55 -3.84 9.11 3.35
C ALA A 55 -4.45 9.19 1.95
N ARG A 56 -3.76 9.81 1.01
CA ARG A 56 -4.22 9.92 -0.38
C ARG A 56 -4.34 8.54 -1.04
N GLU A 57 -3.30 7.72 -0.93
CA GLU A 57 -3.31 6.38 -1.54
C GLU A 57 -4.38 5.47 -0.91
N VAL A 58 -4.57 5.54 0.41
CA VAL A 58 -5.64 4.79 1.07
C VAL A 58 -7.00 5.22 0.52
N GLY A 59 -7.24 6.50 0.37
CA GLY A 59 -8.49 7.02 -0.19
C GLY A 59 -8.71 6.58 -1.63
N GLU A 60 -7.67 6.67 -2.47
CA GLU A 60 -7.76 6.28 -3.89
C GLU A 60 -8.00 4.78 -4.06
N GLU A 61 -7.35 3.94 -3.25
CA GLU A 61 -7.40 2.49 -3.43
C GLU A 61 -8.52 1.80 -2.68
N THR A 62 -9.01 2.38 -1.58
CA THR A 62 -10.01 1.73 -0.72
C THR A 62 -11.25 2.57 -0.40
N GLY A 63 -11.21 3.85 -0.72
CA GLY A 63 -12.29 4.77 -0.34
C GLY A 63 -12.34 5.14 1.13
N ILE A 64 -11.38 4.66 1.93
CA ILE A 64 -11.33 4.96 3.36
C ILE A 64 -10.74 6.36 3.59
N ASP A 65 -11.38 7.16 4.44
CA ASP A 65 -10.82 8.43 4.89
C ASP A 65 -9.86 8.17 6.06
N ALA A 66 -8.58 8.05 5.75
CA ALA A 66 -7.54 7.71 6.72
C ALA A 66 -7.37 8.78 7.81
N LEU A 67 -7.80 10.00 7.55
CA LEU A 67 -7.73 11.13 8.51
C LEU A 67 -9.05 11.36 9.23
N GLY A 68 -10.04 10.49 9.02
CA GLY A 68 -11.33 10.55 9.67
C GLY A 68 -11.22 10.29 11.19
N PRO A 69 -12.26 10.68 11.97
CA PRO A 69 -12.20 10.62 13.43
C PRO A 69 -12.14 9.20 14.00
N ASP A 70 -12.59 8.22 13.22
CA ASP A 70 -12.62 6.81 13.67
C ASP A 70 -11.38 6.01 13.21
N CYS A 71 -10.45 6.68 12.53
CA CYS A 71 -9.23 6.06 12.01
C CYS A 71 -7.99 6.63 12.71
N ALA A 72 -6.95 5.80 12.80
CA ALA A 72 -5.67 6.23 13.37
C ALA A 72 -4.54 5.84 12.42
N LEU A 73 -4.00 6.83 11.71
CA LEU A 73 -2.85 6.67 10.82
C LEU A 73 -1.56 6.93 11.60
N THR A 74 -0.66 5.96 11.59
CA THR A 74 0.61 6.04 12.31
C THR A 74 1.77 5.73 11.38
N ASP A 75 2.77 6.62 11.38
CA ASP A 75 4.05 6.35 10.73
C ASP A 75 4.85 5.42 11.65
N TRP A 76 5.12 4.20 11.17
CA TRP A 76 5.90 3.25 11.96
C TRP A 76 7.40 3.52 11.93
N ARG A 77 7.84 4.52 11.14
CA ARG A 77 9.24 4.92 11.01
C ARG A 77 10.14 3.78 10.55
N ILE A 78 9.63 2.97 9.65
CA ILE A 78 10.34 1.87 9.02
C ILE A 78 10.51 2.22 7.55
N GLU A 79 11.73 2.11 7.07
CA GLU A 79 12.05 2.28 5.66
C GLU A 79 12.57 0.98 5.09
N ASN A 80 12.12 0.65 3.90
CA ASN A 80 12.64 -0.46 3.12
C ASN A 80 13.21 0.09 1.82
N LEU A 81 14.44 -0.29 1.49
CA LEU A 81 15.04 0.03 0.21
C LEU A 81 15.13 -1.25 -0.59
N TYR A 82 14.45 -1.30 -1.74
CA TYR A 82 14.43 -2.50 -2.54
C TYR A 82 14.62 -2.20 -4.02
N ASP A 83 15.09 -3.20 -4.76
CA ASP A 83 15.24 -3.12 -6.19
C ASP A 83 13.87 -3.15 -6.86
N ILE A 84 13.67 -2.23 -7.81
CA ILE A 84 12.43 -2.18 -8.59
C ILE A 84 12.39 -3.39 -9.51
N TYR A 85 11.26 -4.11 -9.51
CA TYR A 85 11.08 -5.25 -10.41
C TYR A 85 11.26 -4.82 -11.88
N PRO A 86 11.96 -5.60 -12.69
CA PRO A 86 12.25 -5.22 -14.09
C PRO A 86 11.02 -4.82 -14.88
N ARG A 87 9.88 -5.47 -14.66
CA ARG A 87 8.63 -5.17 -15.36
C ARG A 87 8.07 -3.78 -15.06
N TRP A 88 8.53 -3.14 -13.99
CA TRP A 88 8.05 -1.81 -13.58
C TRP A 88 9.10 -0.71 -13.73
N GLN A 89 10.33 -1.04 -14.10
CA GLN A 89 11.40 -0.06 -14.23
C GLN A 89 11.09 1.04 -15.23
N ALA A 90 10.34 0.73 -16.29
CA ALA A 90 9.95 1.72 -17.29
C ALA A 90 9.06 2.85 -16.74
N ARG A 91 8.47 2.67 -15.55
CA ARG A 91 7.66 3.70 -14.89
C ARG A 91 8.52 4.80 -14.25
N TYR A 92 9.81 4.55 -14.10
CA TYR A 92 10.77 5.44 -13.43
C TYR A 92 11.73 6.05 -14.44
N ALA A 93 12.40 7.13 -14.03
CA ALA A 93 13.41 7.76 -14.87
C ALA A 93 14.56 6.78 -15.17
N PRO A 94 15.23 6.91 -16.35
CA PRO A 94 16.39 6.08 -16.66
C PRO A 94 17.44 6.15 -15.55
N GLY A 95 18.00 5.00 -15.17
CA GLY A 95 18.98 4.91 -14.10
C GLY A 95 18.42 4.74 -12.70
N VAL A 96 17.10 4.88 -12.52
CA VAL A 96 16.43 4.63 -11.24
C VAL A 96 16.17 3.13 -11.12
N THR A 97 16.82 2.48 -10.15
CA THR A 97 16.75 1.03 -9.95
C THR A 97 16.19 0.63 -8.60
N ARG A 98 16.12 1.57 -7.63
CA ARG A 98 15.68 1.30 -6.26
C ARG A 98 14.57 2.24 -5.84
N ASN A 99 13.66 1.72 -5.01
CA ASN A 99 12.58 2.48 -4.39
C ASN A 99 12.75 2.48 -2.88
N ARG A 100 12.49 3.64 -2.26
CA ARG A 100 12.45 3.78 -0.80
C ARG A 100 10.99 3.74 -0.35
N GLU A 101 10.64 2.73 0.41
CA GLU A 101 9.29 2.49 0.91
C GLU A 101 9.20 2.81 2.40
N HIS A 102 8.23 3.64 2.77
CA HIS A 102 7.96 4.01 4.16
C HIS A 102 6.70 3.30 4.64
N VAL A 103 6.77 2.64 5.79
CA VAL A 103 5.68 1.81 6.31
C VAL A 103 4.82 2.57 7.30
N PHE A 104 3.51 2.52 7.07
CA PHE A 104 2.48 3.09 7.94
C PHE A 104 1.52 2.00 8.39
N GLY A 105 0.92 2.20 9.55
CA GLY A 105 -0.25 1.45 9.99
C GLY A 105 -1.47 2.34 10.03
N LEU A 106 -2.61 1.81 9.61
CA LEU A 106 -3.90 2.49 9.70
C LEU A 106 -4.88 1.59 10.42
N CYS A 107 -5.24 1.99 11.65
CA CYS A 107 -6.28 1.30 12.41
C CYS A 107 -7.64 1.86 12.01
N VAL A 108 -8.57 0.99 11.62
CA VAL A 108 -9.89 1.35 11.13
C VAL A 108 -10.97 0.61 11.91
N PRO A 109 -12.23 1.12 11.90
CA PRO A 109 -13.35 0.38 12.45
C PRO A 109 -13.56 -0.95 11.75
N ARG A 110 -14.04 -1.95 12.48
CA ARG A 110 -14.30 -3.30 11.96
C ARG A 110 -15.24 -3.32 10.76
N ASP A 111 -16.19 -2.40 10.71
CA ASP A 111 -17.23 -2.34 9.69
C ASP A 111 -16.99 -1.25 8.65
N VAL A 112 -15.75 -0.74 8.56
CA VAL A 112 -15.42 0.29 7.58
C VAL A 112 -15.73 -0.21 6.17
N PRO A 113 -16.48 0.56 5.37
CA PRO A 113 -16.74 0.15 3.98
C PRO A 113 -15.48 0.28 3.14
N VAL A 114 -15.30 -0.66 2.22
CA VAL A 114 -14.20 -0.66 1.25
C VAL A 114 -14.78 -0.48 -0.14
N LEU A 115 -14.31 0.54 -0.85
CA LEU A 115 -14.72 0.82 -2.23
C LEU A 115 -13.46 0.84 -3.10
N LEU A 116 -13.28 -0.21 -3.89
CA LEU A 116 -12.11 -0.35 -4.76
C LEU A 116 -12.28 0.46 -6.04
N ASN A 117 -11.13 0.89 -6.60
CA ASN A 117 -11.07 1.36 -7.98
C ASN A 117 -10.86 0.12 -8.87
N PRO A 118 -11.88 -0.30 -9.67
CA PRO A 118 -11.81 -1.54 -10.43
C PRO A 118 -10.74 -1.53 -11.54
N ARG A 119 -10.24 -0.37 -11.92
CA ARG A 119 -9.14 -0.26 -12.90
C ARG A 119 -7.80 -0.70 -12.30
N GLU A 120 -7.66 -0.57 -10.99
CA GLU A 120 -6.40 -0.85 -10.29
C GLU A 120 -6.47 -2.13 -9.47
N HIS A 121 -7.60 -2.37 -8.81
CA HIS A 121 -7.79 -3.51 -7.92
C HIS A 121 -9.13 -4.18 -8.18
N SER A 122 -9.11 -5.52 -8.22
CA SER A 122 -10.30 -6.32 -8.54
C SER A 122 -11.01 -6.87 -7.32
N ASP A 123 -10.30 -7.12 -6.25
CA ASP A 123 -10.82 -7.80 -5.06
C ASP A 123 -10.17 -7.30 -3.79
N PHE A 124 -10.85 -7.51 -2.67
CA PHE A 124 -10.26 -7.30 -1.35
C PHE A 124 -10.65 -8.45 -0.42
N VAL A 125 -9.85 -8.62 0.64
CA VAL A 125 -10.09 -9.62 1.68
C VAL A 125 -9.59 -9.09 3.02
N TRP A 126 -10.30 -9.45 4.08
CA TRP A 126 -9.86 -9.23 5.45
C TRP A 126 -9.37 -10.57 6.00
N LEU A 127 -8.13 -10.61 6.48
CA LEU A 127 -7.52 -11.82 7.02
C LEU A 127 -6.85 -11.52 8.36
N PRO A 128 -6.84 -12.49 9.30
CA PRO A 128 -5.99 -12.36 10.48
C PRO A 128 -4.56 -12.04 10.04
N TYR A 129 -3.86 -11.21 10.83
CA TYR A 129 -2.59 -10.63 10.37
C TYR A 129 -1.54 -11.66 9.94
N ARG A 130 -1.49 -12.84 10.57
CA ARG A 130 -0.55 -13.89 10.19
C ARG A 130 -0.89 -14.51 8.83
N GLU A 131 -2.19 -14.76 8.60
CA GLU A 131 -2.64 -15.25 7.28
C GLU A 131 -2.44 -14.20 6.21
N ALA A 132 -2.67 -12.92 6.56
CA ALA A 132 -2.42 -11.82 5.64
C ALA A 132 -0.94 -11.77 5.25
N ALA A 133 -0.02 -11.94 6.20
CA ALA A 133 1.40 -11.99 5.92
C ALA A 133 1.75 -13.11 4.93
N ASP A 134 1.16 -14.29 5.11
CA ASP A 134 1.40 -15.44 4.21
C ASP A 134 0.89 -15.18 2.78
N ARG A 135 -0.15 -14.34 2.63
CA ARG A 135 -0.74 -14.01 1.33
C ARG A 135 -0.01 -12.91 0.58
N CYS A 136 0.76 -12.08 1.28
CA CYS A 136 1.40 -10.93 0.66
C CYS A 136 2.38 -11.33 -0.43
N PHE A 137 2.31 -10.62 -1.56
CA PHE A 137 3.24 -10.82 -2.68
C PHE A 137 4.67 -10.44 -2.29
N SER A 138 4.87 -9.31 -1.61
CA SER A 138 6.22 -8.85 -1.30
C SER A 138 6.65 -9.23 0.12
N PRO A 139 7.94 -9.59 0.31
CA PRO A 139 8.47 -9.88 1.64
C PRO A 139 8.36 -8.71 2.62
N SER A 140 8.56 -7.48 2.17
CA SER A 140 8.47 -6.31 3.03
C SER A 140 7.04 -6.10 3.54
N ASN A 141 6.05 -6.37 2.71
CA ASN A 141 4.65 -6.30 3.09
C ASN A 141 4.30 -7.39 4.12
N ALA A 142 4.79 -8.61 3.89
CA ALA A 142 4.60 -9.72 4.84
C ALA A 142 5.20 -9.39 6.21
N GLU A 143 6.42 -8.87 6.23
CA GLU A 143 7.07 -8.44 7.47
C GLU A 143 6.30 -7.35 8.18
N ALA A 144 5.78 -6.37 7.44
CA ALA A 144 4.98 -5.29 8.00
C ALA A 144 3.72 -5.81 8.69
N CYS A 145 3.00 -6.76 8.08
CA CYS A 145 1.84 -7.40 8.70
C CYS A 145 2.20 -8.08 10.03
N LEU A 146 3.36 -8.70 10.10
CA LEU A 146 3.80 -9.41 11.31
C LEU A 146 4.21 -8.49 12.46
N LEU A 147 4.29 -7.18 12.22
CA LEU A 147 4.59 -6.20 13.27
C LEU A 147 3.35 -5.81 14.09
N LEU A 148 2.19 -6.25 13.70
CA LEU A 148 0.94 -5.95 14.44
C LEU A 148 0.85 -6.71 15.82
#